data_aecac0c4625c4194da2d72ea6950052b
#
_entry.id   aecac0c4625c4194da2d72ea6950052b
#
_cell.length_a   1.000
_cell.length_b   1.000
_cell.length_c   1.000
_cell.angle_alpha   90.00
_cell.angle_beta   90.00
_cell.angle_gamma   90.00
#
_symmetry.space_group_name_H-M   'P 1'
#
loop_
_entity.id
_entity.type
_entity.pdbx_description
1 polymer ?
#
loop_
_entity_poly.entity_id
_entity_poly.type
_entity_poly.pdbx_seq_one_letter_code
_entity_poly.pdbx_strand_id
1 'polypeptide(L)'
;MHRPSHSDFVQYEFYGYVQYADKVPIGKKNEPFQFDPGIFRDDEGRLYLYTGFALQGNPILLDGSKPTEHGPMCFEIDPKDMLTVKSGPEYIGVAGEKESVGTPYEGHAFLEASSMRKFGDTYYFIYSSLNSHELCYATSDNPTGGFKYGGILVSNGDIGMPGVTDVKHAKNYTGNTHGSLIEINGNYYVFYHRHTNRKQSSRQACAERIRFENGKFYQAEMTSCGLNNGPLKGHGKYPSYIACNL
;
A
#
# COMPACT_ATOMS: atom_id res chain seq x y z
N MET A 1 22.73 25.47 11.26
CA MET A 1 21.39 24.94 10.97
C MET A 1 20.41 26.10 10.97
N HIS A 2 19.88 26.44 9.81
CA HIS A 2 18.83 27.45 9.69
C HIS A 2 17.54 26.84 10.27
N ARG A 3 16.94 27.48 11.29
CA ARG A 3 15.58 27.10 11.72
C ARG A 3 14.63 27.72 10.70
N PRO A 4 13.73 26.95 10.09
CA PRO A 4 12.75 27.54 9.20
C PRO A 4 11.94 28.61 9.94
N SER A 5 11.71 29.74 9.29
CA SER A 5 10.84 30.79 9.83
C SER A 5 9.39 30.31 9.83
N HIS A 6 8.53 30.95 10.61
CA HIS A 6 7.09 30.61 10.64
C HIS A 6 6.41 30.74 9.26
N SER A 7 6.99 31.51 8.34
CA SER A 7 6.54 31.70 6.97
C SER A 7 6.86 30.54 6.01
N ASP A 8 7.72 29.59 6.44
CA ASP A 8 8.16 28.47 5.61
C ASP A 8 7.29 27.23 5.78
N PHE A 9 6.25 27.28 6.64
CA PHE A 9 5.30 26.19 6.79
C PHE A 9 4.22 26.26 5.72
N VAL A 10 4.08 25.18 4.96
CA VAL A 10 2.94 24.99 4.04
C VAL A 10 1.67 24.97 4.88
N GLN A 11 0.76 25.90 4.60
CA GLN A 11 -0.57 25.87 5.21
C GLN A 11 -1.44 24.90 4.41
N TYR A 12 -2.08 23.98 5.11
CA TYR A 12 -3.07 23.07 4.54
C TYR A 12 -4.47 23.58 4.86
N GLU A 13 -5.29 23.67 3.83
CA GLU A 13 -6.71 23.97 3.98
C GLU A 13 -7.52 22.68 3.80
N PHE A 14 -8.58 22.55 4.57
CA PHE A 14 -9.56 21.48 4.36
C PHE A 14 -10.34 21.79 3.09
N TYR A 15 -10.14 20.95 2.05
CA TYR A 15 -10.74 21.17 0.73
C TYR A 15 -12.17 20.63 0.63
N GLY A 16 -12.49 19.56 1.34
CA GLY A 16 -13.80 18.92 1.37
C GLY A 16 -13.77 17.43 1.55
N TYR A 17 -14.94 16.82 1.58
CA TYR A 17 -15.10 15.37 1.59
C TYR A 17 -15.31 14.84 0.18
N VAL A 18 -14.79 13.65 -0.10
CA VAL A 18 -15.18 12.90 -1.30
C VAL A 18 -16.66 12.52 -1.15
N GLN A 19 -17.47 12.81 -2.16
CA GLN A 19 -18.93 12.80 -2.05
C GLN A 19 -19.58 12.37 -3.37
N TYR A 20 -20.79 11.86 -3.27
CA TYR A 20 -21.65 11.64 -4.44
C TYR A 20 -22.18 12.96 -5.03
N ALA A 21 -22.79 12.88 -6.21
CA ALA A 21 -23.32 14.07 -6.91
C ALA A 21 -24.38 14.85 -6.10
N ASP A 22 -25.07 14.18 -5.21
CA ASP A 22 -26.05 14.77 -4.28
C ASP A 22 -25.44 15.44 -3.03
N LYS A 23 -24.10 15.57 -3.02
CA LYS A 23 -23.31 16.16 -1.92
C LYS A 23 -23.26 15.31 -0.65
N VAL A 24 -23.58 14.06 -0.77
CA VAL A 24 -23.50 13.11 0.33
C VAL A 24 -22.08 12.49 0.36
N PRO A 25 -21.31 12.60 1.47
CA PRO A 25 -20.01 11.99 1.61
C PRO A 25 -20.07 10.46 1.44
N ILE A 26 -19.01 9.86 0.84
CA ILE A 26 -18.83 8.41 0.82
C ILE A 26 -18.51 7.86 2.22
N GLY A 27 -18.66 6.54 2.43
CA GLY A 27 -18.31 5.89 3.69
C GLY A 27 -19.31 6.12 4.83
N LYS A 28 -20.59 6.16 4.51
CA LYS A 28 -21.66 6.29 5.50
C LYS A 28 -21.90 4.98 6.26
N LYS A 29 -22.68 5.12 7.34
CA LYS A 29 -23.24 3.99 8.07
C LYS A 29 -23.90 2.97 7.12
N ASN A 30 -23.52 1.71 7.27
CA ASN A 30 -23.90 0.57 6.44
C ASN A 30 -23.26 0.51 5.03
N GLU A 31 -22.44 1.48 4.65
CA GLU A 31 -21.60 1.38 3.45
C GLU A 31 -20.27 0.67 3.78
N PRO A 32 -19.54 0.18 2.76
CA PRO A 32 -18.20 -0.34 2.97
C PRO A 32 -17.26 0.72 3.54
N PHE A 33 -16.42 0.32 4.48
CA PHE A 33 -15.49 1.22 5.16
C PHE A 33 -14.42 1.75 4.20
N GLN A 34 -14.32 3.07 4.12
CA GLN A 34 -13.34 3.76 3.28
C GLN A 34 -12.06 3.97 4.08
N PHE A 35 -11.06 3.11 3.86
CA PHE A 35 -9.83 3.10 4.65
C PHE A 35 -8.60 3.07 3.74
N ASP A 36 -7.51 3.70 4.20
CA ASP A 36 -6.22 3.77 3.51
C ASP A 36 -6.35 4.12 2.02
N PRO A 37 -6.89 5.30 1.68
CA PRO A 37 -7.17 5.67 0.32
C PRO A 37 -5.90 5.88 -0.50
N GLY A 38 -5.86 5.29 -1.70
CA GLY A 38 -4.86 5.56 -2.72
C GLY A 38 -5.47 6.28 -3.91
N ILE A 39 -4.85 7.38 -4.36
CA ILE A 39 -5.31 8.10 -5.55
C ILE A 39 -4.37 7.83 -6.72
N PHE A 40 -4.95 7.71 -7.92
CA PHE A 40 -4.20 7.51 -9.14
C PHE A 40 -4.84 8.30 -10.28
N ARG A 41 -4.01 8.96 -11.07
CA ARG A 41 -4.42 9.63 -12.30
C ARG A 41 -3.82 8.89 -13.50
N ASP A 42 -4.68 8.49 -14.43
CA ASP A 42 -4.22 7.83 -15.66
C ASP A 42 -3.73 8.82 -16.73
N ASP A 43 -3.27 8.28 -17.85
CA ASP A 43 -2.71 9.05 -18.96
C ASP A 43 -3.76 9.92 -19.68
N GLU A 44 -5.05 9.54 -19.62
CA GLU A 44 -6.18 10.30 -20.14
C GLU A 44 -6.68 11.37 -19.15
N GLY A 45 -6.06 11.45 -17.97
CA GLY A 45 -6.41 12.42 -16.94
C GLY A 45 -7.60 12.03 -16.07
N ARG A 46 -8.10 10.81 -16.18
CA ARG A 46 -9.13 10.28 -15.28
C ARG A 46 -8.52 10.05 -13.90
N LEU A 47 -9.30 10.30 -12.87
CA LEU A 47 -8.87 10.22 -11.48
C LEU A 47 -9.59 9.07 -10.78
N TYR A 48 -8.83 8.19 -10.14
CA TYR A 48 -9.35 7.02 -9.45
C TYR A 48 -8.96 7.05 -7.98
N LEU A 49 -9.93 6.74 -7.12
CA LEU A 49 -9.74 6.54 -5.69
C LEU A 49 -9.91 5.06 -5.36
N TYR A 50 -8.86 4.44 -4.83
CA TYR A 50 -8.89 3.05 -4.35
C TYR A 50 -8.91 3.04 -2.84
N THR A 51 -9.72 2.18 -2.25
CA THR A 51 -9.90 2.15 -0.79
C THR A 51 -10.52 0.84 -0.35
N GLY A 52 -10.49 0.56 0.93
CA GLY A 52 -11.14 -0.59 1.54
C GLY A 52 -10.44 -1.10 2.78
N PHE A 53 -11.16 -1.86 3.57
CA PHE A 53 -10.65 -2.55 4.75
C PHE A 53 -11.39 -3.88 4.92
N ALA A 54 -10.69 -4.99 4.73
CA ALA A 54 -11.30 -6.31 4.61
C ALA A 54 -11.22 -7.17 5.87
N LEU A 55 -10.77 -6.63 7.01
CA LEU A 55 -10.69 -7.40 8.25
C LEU A 55 -12.07 -7.80 8.76
N GLN A 56 -12.37 -9.07 8.66
CA GLN A 56 -13.64 -9.65 9.09
C GLN A 56 -13.75 -9.73 10.61
N GLY A 57 -14.98 -9.64 11.13
CA GLY A 57 -15.24 -9.76 12.56
C GLY A 57 -14.68 -8.62 13.42
N ASN A 58 -14.26 -7.53 12.81
CA ASN A 58 -13.71 -6.41 13.55
C ASN A 58 -14.81 -5.54 14.17
N PRO A 59 -14.94 -5.50 15.50
CA PRO A 59 -15.93 -4.65 16.19
C PRO A 59 -15.58 -3.16 16.18
N ILE A 60 -14.42 -2.78 15.62
CA ILE A 60 -13.85 -1.43 15.75
C ILE A 60 -14.35 -0.46 14.67
N LEU A 61 -15.20 -0.87 13.75
CA LEU A 61 -15.84 0.07 12.82
C LEU A 61 -16.92 0.86 13.57
N LEU A 62 -16.45 1.81 14.39
CA LEU A 62 -17.29 2.58 15.35
C LEU A 62 -18.28 3.53 14.67
N ASP A 63 -18.08 3.80 13.39
CA ASP A 63 -18.98 4.64 12.58
C ASP A 63 -20.19 3.88 12.02
N GLY A 64 -20.22 2.56 12.22
CA GLY A 64 -21.26 1.68 11.72
C GLY A 64 -21.11 1.29 10.24
N SER A 65 -19.97 1.57 9.62
CA SER A 65 -19.61 1.04 8.31
C SER A 65 -19.30 -0.47 8.38
N LYS A 66 -19.10 -1.10 7.22
CA LYS A 66 -18.84 -2.54 7.11
C LYS A 66 -17.46 -2.79 6.49
N PRO A 67 -16.78 -3.91 6.82
CA PRO A 67 -15.60 -4.34 6.06
C PRO A 67 -15.93 -4.50 4.56
N THR A 68 -14.94 -4.31 3.72
CA THR A 68 -15.04 -4.55 2.27
C THR A 68 -14.92 -6.06 2.02
N GLU A 69 -16.02 -6.78 2.03
CA GLU A 69 -16.04 -8.26 2.02
C GLU A 69 -15.37 -8.89 0.80
N HIS A 70 -15.42 -8.19 -0.36
CA HIS A 70 -14.95 -8.71 -1.65
C HIS A 70 -13.59 -8.12 -2.09
N GLY A 71 -12.87 -7.49 -1.19
CA GLY A 71 -11.59 -6.84 -1.49
C GLY A 71 -11.70 -5.32 -1.70
N PRO A 72 -10.70 -4.69 -2.31
CA PRO A 72 -10.65 -3.24 -2.46
C PRO A 72 -11.62 -2.74 -3.52
N MET A 73 -12.05 -1.50 -3.34
CA MET A 73 -12.98 -0.82 -4.24
C MET A 73 -12.29 0.33 -4.96
N CYS A 74 -12.86 0.69 -6.11
CA CYS A 74 -12.46 1.82 -6.92
C CYS A 74 -13.64 2.76 -7.17
N PHE A 75 -13.40 4.06 -7.09
CA PHE A 75 -14.29 5.12 -7.54
C PHE A 75 -13.59 5.93 -8.64
N GLU A 76 -14.31 6.33 -9.68
CA GLU A 76 -13.86 7.41 -10.55
C GLU A 76 -14.30 8.75 -9.95
N ILE A 77 -13.37 9.67 -9.80
CA ILE A 77 -13.57 11.00 -9.21
C ILE A 77 -13.49 12.07 -10.31
N ASP A 78 -14.31 13.09 -10.22
CA ASP A 78 -14.24 14.23 -11.15
C ASP A 78 -12.89 14.97 -10.97
N PRO A 79 -12.01 14.98 -11.99
CA PRO A 79 -10.72 15.65 -11.89
C PRO A 79 -10.81 17.17 -11.79
N LYS A 80 -12.00 17.78 -12.00
CA LYS A 80 -12.20 19.22 -11.90
C LYS A 80 -12.26 19.71 -10.46
N ASP A 81 -12.95 18.96 -9.60
CA ASP A 81 -13.07 19.30 -8.18
C ASP A 81 -12.34 18.32 -7.25
N MET A 82 -11.91 17.16 -7.76
CA MET A 82 -11.23 16.08 -7.02
C MET A 82 -12.03 15.54 -5.81
N LEU A 83 -13.32 15.81 -5.76
CA LEU A 83 -14.20 15.45 -4.66
C LEU A 83 -15.44 14.67 -5.10
N THR A 84 -15.97 14.98 -6.30
CA THR A 84 -17.26 14.41 -6.73
C THR A 84 -17.04 13.04 -7.38
N VAL A 85 -17.69 12.01 -6.85
CA VAL A 85 -17.74 10.67 -7.44
C VAL A 85 -18.53 10.72 -8.75
N LYS A 86 -17.91 10.27 -9.84
CA LYS A 86 -18.52 10.11 -11.16
C LYS A 86 -19.13 8.72 -11.33
N SER A 87 -18.42 7.68 -10.84
CA SER A 87 -18.87 6.30 -10.85
C SER A 87 -18.24 5.48 -9.72
N GLY A 88 -18.83 4.33 -9.43
CA GLY A 88 -18.41 3.42 -8.35
C GLY A 88 -19.30 3.51 -7.10
N PRO A 89 -18.97 2.76 -6.04
CA PRO A 89 -17.79 1.88 -5.94
C PRO A 89 -17.90 0.60 -6.78
N GLU A 90 -16.78 0.16 -7.33
CA GLU A 90 -16.66 -1.13 -8.02
C GLU A 90 -15.51 -1.94 -7.41
N TYR A 91 -15.71 -3.25 -7.18
CA TYR A 91 -14.63 -4.14 -6.76
C TYR A 91 -13.70 -4.42 -7.92
N ILE A 92 -12.40 -4.31 -7.70
CA ILE A 92 -11.41 -4.36 -8.78
C ILE A 92 -10.87 -5.78 -9.10
N GLY A 93 -11.34 -6.81 -8.36
CA GLY A 93 -10.94 -8.20 -8.60
C GLY A 93 -9.70 -8.65 -7.83
N VAL A 94 -9.16 -7.83 -6.93
CA VAL A 94 -8.22 -8.29 -5.89
C VAL A 94 -9.06 -8.96 -4.81
N ALA A 95 -8.78 -10.24 -4.54
CA ALA A 95 -9.68 -11.06 -3.74
C ALA A 95 -9.72 -10.67 -2.26
N GLY A 96 -10.91 -10.61 -1.68
CA GLY A 96 -11.13 -10.70 -0.25
C GLY A 96 -10.84 -12.10 0.29
N GLU A 97 -11.00 -12.31 1.60
CA GLU A 97 -10.66 -13.59 2.24
C GLU A 97 -11.40 -14.78 1.61
N LYS A 98 -12.71 -14.65 1.42
CA LYS A 98 -13.55 -15.75 0.90
C LYS A 98 -13.25 -16.04 -0.57
N GLU A 99 -13.11 -15.01 -1.38
CA GLU A 99 -12.84 -15.13 -2.81
C GLU A 99 -11.42 -15.61 -3.10
N SER A 100 -10.51 -15.53 -2.14
CA SER A 100 -9.11 -15.98 -2.30
C SER A 100 -8.97 -17.49 -2.32
N VAL A 101 -9.88 -18.23 -1.65
CA VAL A 101 -9.80 -19.69 -1.50
C VAL A 101 -9.77 -20.40 -2.85
N GLY A 102 -8.76 -21.26 -3.06
CA GLY A 102 -8.56 -21.99 -4.31
C GLY A 102 -8.04 -21.14 -5.47
N THR A 103 -7.62 -19.92 -5.21
CA THR A 103 -7.04 -19.00 -6.20
C THR A 103 -5.59 -18.64 -5.85
N PRO A 104 -4.83 -18.00 -6.74
CA PRO A 104 -3.50 -17.48 -6.39
C PRO A 104 -3.45 -16.46 -5.25
N TYR A 105 -4.59 -15.88 -4.85
CA TYR A 105 -4.70 -15.00 -3.70
C TYR A 105 -4.81 -15.74 -2.36
N GLU A 106 -4.96 -17.06 -2.36
CA GLU A 106 -5.08 -17.83 -1.11
C GLU A 106 -3.84 -17.63 -0.23
N GLY A 107 -4.06 -17.19 1.01
CA GLY A 107 -3.01 -16.75 1.92
C GLY A 107 -2.49 -15.32 1.68
N HIS A 108 -2.96 -14.63 0.65
CA HIS A 108 -2.52 -13.28 0.28
C HIS A 108 -3.70 -12.33 0.00
N ALA A 109 -4.87 -12.64 0.53
CA ALA A 109 -6.07 -11.83 0.35
C ALA A 109 -5.88 -10.38 0.84
N PHE A 110 -6.62 -9.46 0.23
CA PHE A 110 -6.58 -8.03 0.56
C PHE A 110 -6.97 -7.78 2.02
N LEU A 111 -6.21 -6.91 2.68
CA LEU A 111 -6.57 -6.32 3.97
C LEU A 111 -6.82 -4.82 3.85
N GLU A 112 -5.80 -4.03 3.46
CA GLU A 112 -5.79 -2.57 3.48
C GLU A 112 -4.67 -2.00 2.60
N ALA A 113 -4.38 -0.69 2.69
CA ALA A 113 -3.20 -0.04 2.14
C ALA A 113 -3.18 0.06 0.60
N SER A 114 -4.30 0.48 0.02
CA SER A 114 -4.46 0.61 -1.43
C SER A 114 -3.47 1.60 -2.06
N SER A 115 -2.73 1.18 -3.07
CA SER A 115 -1.88 2.05 -3.87
C SER A 115 -1.80 1.56 -5.32
N MET A 116 -1.91 2.47 -6.28
CA MET A 116 -1.88 2.14 -7.72
C MET A 116 -0.67 2.77 -8.39
N ARG A 117 -0.03 1.99 -9.29
CA ARG A 117 1.01 2.45 -10.21
C ARG A 117 0.76 1.90 -11.60
N LYS A 118 1.28 2.59 -12.61
CA LYS A 118 1.32 2.10 -13.99
C LYS A 118 2.77 2.09 -14.47
N PHE A 119 3.22 0.95 -15.00
CA PHE A 119 4.52 0.82 -15.65
C PHE A 119 4.32 0.19 -17.03
N GLY A 120 4.68 0.93 -18.08
CA GLY A 120 4.25 0.58 -19.44
C GLY A 120 2.72 0.59 -19.53
N ASP A 121 2.16 -0.47 -20.10
CA ASP A 121 0.70 -0.63 -20.27
C ASP A 121 0.04 -1.40 -19.12
N THR A 122 0.78 -1.77 -18.08
CA THR A 122 0.29 -2.59 -16.98
C THR A 122 0.07 -1.75 -15.73
N TYR A 123 -1.09 -1.92 -15.11
CA TYR A 123 -1.43 -1.39 -13.81
C TYR A 123 -0.99 -2.36 -12.72
N TYR A 124 -0.40 -1.82 -11.67
CA TYR A 124 0.08 -2.55 -10.48
C TYR A 124 -0.67 -2.01 -9.27
N PHE A 125 -1.56 -2.82 -8.72
CA PHE A 125 -2.24 -2.50 -7.47
C PHE A 125 -1.46 -3.10 -6.31
N ILE A 126 -0.99 -2.25 -5.40
CA ILE A 126 -0.20 -2.61 -4.24
C ILE A 126 -1.10 -2.57 -3.01
N TYR A 127 -0.98 -3.57 -2.13
CA TYR A 127 -1.83 -3.69 -0.95
C TYR A 127 -1.15 -4.51 0.16
N SER A 128 -1.61 -4.32 1.41
CA SER A 128 -1.30 -5.21 2.53
C SER A 128 -2.23 -6.40 2.55
N SER A 129 -1.69 -7.60 2.73
CA SER A 129 -2.48 -8.82 2.83
C SER A 129 -3.02 -9.04 4.26
N LEU A 130 -4.00 -9.95 4.40
CA LEU A 130 -4.51 -10.41 5.69
C LEU A 130 -3.44 -11.06 6.59
N ASN A 131 -2.32 -11.51 6.02
CA ASN A 131 -1.15 -11.92 6.80
C ASN A 131 -0.47 -10.77 7.53
N SER A 132 -0.89 -9.52 7.25
CA SER A 132 -0.41 -8.30 7.89
C SER A 132 1.03 -7.92 7.56
N HIS A 133 1.96 -8.86 7.59
CA HIS A 133 3.39 -8.61 7.36
C HIS A 133 3.80 -8.45 5.90
N GLU A 134 2.90 -8.71 4.95
CA GLU A 134 3.18 -8.71 3.51
C GLU A 134 2.64 -7.47 2.83
N LEU A 135 3.48 -6.86 2.00
CA LEU A 135 3.07 -5.93 0.95
C LEU A 135 3.03 -6.69 -0.37
N CYS A 136 1.85 -6.91 -0.89
CA CYS A 136 1.59 -7.66 -2.11
C CYS A 136 1.29 -6.75 -3.29
N TYR A 137 1.28 -7.31 -4.49
CA TYR A 137 0.77 -6.63 -5.68
C TYR A 137 -0.08 -7.54 -6.54
N ALA A 138 -0.94 -6.92 -7.31
CA ALA A 138 -1.73 -7.53 -8.36
C ALA A 138 -1.60 -6.71 -9.65
N THR A 139 -1.84 -7.32 -10.81
CA THR A 139 -1.66 -6.67 -12.13
C THR A 139 -2.91 -6.76 -12.97
N SER A 140 -3.16 -5.72 -13.78
CA SER A 140 -4.23 -5.68 -14.77
C SER A 140 -3.82 -4.76 -15.94
N ASP A 141 -4.48 -4.91 -17.08
CA ASP A 141 -4.48 -3.95 -18.20
C ASP A 141 -5.58 -2.88 -18.05
N ASN A 142 -6.40 -2.99 -17.01
CA ASN A 142 -7.51 -2.08 -16.72
C ASN A 142 -7.40 -1.53 -15.27
N PRO A 143 -7.43 -0.21 -15.06
CA PRO A 143 -7.32 0.38 -13.72
C PRO A 143 -8.49 0.05 -12.79
N THR A 144 -9.66 -0.31 -13.33
CA THR A 144 -10.89 -0.51 -12.55
C THR A 144 -11.28 -1.97 -12.36
N GLY A 145 -10.46 -2.94 -12.84
CA GLY A 145 -10.81 -4.35 -12.66
C GLY A 145 -9.87 -5.35 -13.31
N GLY A 146 -10.19 -6.63 -13.16
CA GLY A 146 -9.45 -7.72 -13.78
C GLY A 146 -8.08 -8.00 -13.18
N PHE A 147 -7.81 -7.53 -11.97
CA PHE A 147 -6.52 -7.73 -11.30
C PHE A 147 -6.24 -9.20 -10.98
N LYS A 148 -5.03 -9.62 -11.26
CA LYS A 148 -4.50 -10.97 -10.98
C LYS A 148 -3.33 -10.86 -10.02
N TYR A 149 -3.26 -11.76 -9.06
CA TYR A 149 -2.17 -11.80 -8.07
C TYR A 149 -0.80 -11.88 -8.76
N GLY A 150 0.09 -10.97 -8.41
CA GLY A 150 1.43 -10.86 -8.97
C GLY A 150 2.52 -11.40 -8.05
N GLY A 151 2.34 -11.29 -6.74
CA GLY A 151 3.32 -11.75 -5.75
C GLY A 151 3.50 -10.81 -4.56
N ILE A 152 4.55 -11.08 -3.79
CA ILE A 152 4.96 -10.28 -2.63
C ILE A 152 6.07 -9.32 -3.08
N LEU A 153 5.97 -8.05 -2.69
CA LEU A 153 7.00 -7.03 -2.90
C LEU A 153 8.04 -7.04 -1.78
N VAL A 154 7.56 -7.08 -0.54
CA VAL A 154 8.36 -7.15 0.68
C VAL A 154 7.53 -7.76 1.79
N SER A 155 8.19 -8.45 2.71
CA SER A 155 7.55 -9.00 3.89
C SER A 155 8.33 -8.60 5.14
N ASN A 156 7.65 -8.05 6.15
CA ASN A 156 8.28 -7.78 7.43
C ASN A 156 8.81 -9.07 8.04
N GLY A 157 10.11 -9.08 8.38
CA GLY A 157 10.81 -10.27 8.83
C GLY A 157 11.34 -11.19 7.72
N ASP A 158 11.29 -10.75 6.45
CA ASP A 158 11.75 -11.50 5.27
C ASP A 158 11.04 -12.85 5.05
N ILE A 159 9.83 -13.02 5.55
CA ILE A 159 9.07 -14.25 5.37
C ILE A 159 8.83 -14.49 3.86
N GLY A 160 9.09 -15.72 3.41
CA GLY A 160 9.07 -16.08 1.99
C GLY A 160 10.44 -16.02 1.31
N MET A 161 11.45 -15.41 1.95
CA MET A 161 12.84 -15.45 1.47
C MET A 161 13.53 -16.77 1.82
N PRO A 162 14.61 -17.15 1.11
CA PRO A 162 15.33 -18.37 1.40
C PRO A 162 15.74 -18.50 2.87
N GLY A 163 15.32 -19.59 3.51
CA GLY A 163 15.58 -19.86 4.93
C GLY A 163 14.63 -19.19 5.91
N VAL A 164 13.63 -18.43 5.45
CA VAL A 164 12.60 -17.79 6.28
C VAL A 164 11.21 -18.19 5.79
N THR A 165 10.73 -19.32 6.27
CA THR A 165 9.49 -19.96 5.76
C THR A 165 8.22 -19.48 6.44
N ASP A 166 8.33 -18.96 7.66
CA ASP A 166 7.19 -18.59 8.47
C ASP A 166 7.55 -17.52 9.54
N VAL A 167 6.55 -17.09 10.29
CA VAL A 167 6.69 -16.07 11.35
C VAL A 167 7.67 -16.48 12.46
N LYS A 168 7.86 -17.80 12.71
CA LYS A 168 8.78 -18.28 13.76
C LYS A 168 10.25 -18.08 13.36
N HIS A 169 10.51 -18.04 12.06
CA HIS A 169 11.83 -17.85 11.48
C HIS A 169 12.09 -16.40 11.05
N ALA A 170 11.13 -15.50 11.29
CA ALA A 170 11.22 -14.11 10.88
C ALA A 170 12.46 -13.42 11.46
N LYS A 171 13.20 -12.71 10.62
CA LYS A 171 14.44 -11.99 11.01
C LYS A 171 14.16 -10.77 11.89
N ASN A 172 12.94 -10.21 11.82
CA ASN A 172 12.53 -9.01 12.53
C ASN A 172 11.12 -9.19 13.11
N TYR A 173 10.71 -8.23 13.92
CA TYR A 173 9.33 -8.15 14.40
C TYR A 173 8.36 -8.03 13.21
N THR A 174 7.41 -8.94 13.15
CA THR A 174 6.35 -8.94 12.15
C THR A 174 5.21 -8.04 12.58
N GLY A 175 4.62 -7.34 11.64
CA GLY A 175 3.48 -6.47 11.87
C GLY A 175 3.01 -5.93 10.53
N ASN A 176 1.94 -5.14 10.51
CA ASN A 176 1.43 -4.60 9.26
C ASN A 176 2.50 -3.76 8.53
N THR A 177 2.36 -3.70 7.23
CA THR A 177 3.18 -2.86 6.36
C THR A 177 2.27 -2.12 5.39
N HIS A 178 2.66 -0.92 5.02
CA HIS A 178 1.98 -0.09 4.03
C HIS A 178 3.06 0.53 3.16
N GLY A 179 2.83 0.59 1.86
CA GLY A 179 3.86 1.09 0.96
C GLY A 179 3.42 1.24 -0.48
N SER A 180 4.40 1.45 -1.34
CA SER A 180 4.18 1.62 -2.77
C SER A 180 5.45 1.37 -3.57
N LEU A 181 5.34 1.45 -4.89
CA LEU A 181 6.42 1.31 -5.86
C LEU A 181 6.70 2.64 -6.55
N ILE A 182 7.94 2.82 -6.99
CA ILE A 182 8.33 3.88 -7.92
C ILE A 182 9.38 3.37 -8.89
N GLU A 183 9.35 3.87 -10.11
CA GLU A 183 10.42 3.71 -11.09
C GLU A 183 11.21 5.02 -11.18
N ILE A 184 12.54 4.92 -11.12
CA ILE A 184 13.45 6.06 -11.27
C ILE A 184 14.60 5.62 -12.18
N ASN A 185 14.69 6.22 -13.36
CA ASN A 185 15.75 5.96 -14.35
C ASN A 185 15.92 4.47 -14.68
N GLY A 186 14.84 3.75 -14.92
CA GLY A 186 14.83 2.33 -15.24
C GLY A 186 15.09 1.40 -14.05
N ASN A 187 15.17 1.92 -12.85
CA ASN A 187 15.27 1.14 -11.61
C ASN A 187 14.00 1.25 -10.80
N TYR A 188 13.60 0.13 -10.21
CA TYR A 188 12.40 0.05 -9.40
C TYR A 188 12.75 0.01 -7.92
N TYR A 189 11.92 0.66 -7.12
CA TYR A 189 12.09 0.76 -5.67
C TYR A 189 10.76 0.51 -5.00
N VAL A 190 10.79 -0.27 -3.90
CA VAL A 190 9.67 -0.43 -2.99
C VAL A 190 9.90 0.45 -1.76
N PHE A 191 8.91 1.27 -1.43
CA PHE A 191 8.84 2.03 -0.19
C PHE A 191 7.83 1.35 0.71
N TYR A 192 8.18 1.16 1.95
CA TYR A 192 7.34 0.47 2.91
C TYR A 192 7.64 0.94 4.34
N HIS A 193 6.90 0.48 5.33
CA HIS A 193 7.28 0.67 6.70
C HIS A 193 7.45 -0.66 7.44
N ARG A 194 8.26 -0.64 8.47
CA ARG A 194 8.38 -1.72 9.45
C ARG A 194 8.09 -1.20 10.85
N HIS A 195 7.75 -2.11 11.75
CA HIS A 195 7.63 -1.76 13.16
C HIS A 195 9.00 -1.73 13.83
N THR A 196 9.19 -0.75 14.72
CA THR A 196 10.39 -0.62 15.54
C THR A 196 10.05 -0.83 17.02
N ASN A 197 11.04 -1.13 17.83
CA ASN A 197 10.87 -1.36 19.27
C ASN A 197 9.79 -2.42 19.62
N ARG A 198 9.52 -3.35 18.72
CA ARG A 198 8.45 -4.35 18.86
C ARG A 198 7.08 -3.75 19.21
N LYS A 199 6.79 -2.56 18.69
CA LYS A 199 5.54 -1.84 18.93
C LYS A 199 4.84 -1.52 17.62
N GLN A 200 3.57 -1.91 17.53
CA GLN A 200 2.76 -1.68 16.33
C GLN A 200 2.57 -0.19 15.99
N SER A 201 2.58 0.68 16.99
CA SER A 201 2.48 2.12 16.81
C SER A 201 3.81 2.82 16.49
N SER A 202 4.94 2.11 16.60
CA SER A 202 6.26 2.67 16.30
C SER A 202 6.71 2.20 14.93
N ARG A 203 6.71 3.08 13.94
CA ARG A 203 6.95 2.75 12.53
C ARG A 203 8.13 3.51 11.96
N GLN A 204 8.90 2.85 11.13
CA GLN A 204 10.03 3.43 10.40
C GLN A 204 9.81 3.25 8.90
N ALA A 205 9.95 4.33 8.14
CA ALA A 205 9.97 4.27 6.69
C ALA A 205 11.24 3.55 6.21
N CYS A 206 11.06 2.64 5.27
CA CYS A 206 12.10 1.85 4.63
C CYS A 206 11.96 1.94 3.12
N ALA A 207 13.07 1.68 2.42
CA ALA A 207 13.07 1.60 0.96
C ALA A 207 14.14 0.61 0.51
N GLU A 208 13.82 -0.22 -0.48
CA GLU A 208 14.74 -1.16 -1.09
C GLU A 208 14.67 -1.06 -2.61
N ARG A 209 15.80 -1.30 -3.27
CA ARG A 209 15.77 -1.56 -4.71
C ARG A 209 15.16 -2.92 -4.93
N ILE A 210 14.16 -3.00 -5.82
CA ILE A 210 13.44 -4.23 -6.12
C ILE A 210 13.73 -4.69 -7.55
N ARG A 211 13.97 -5.99 -7.72
CA ARG A 211 14.18 -6.60 -9.04
C ARG A 211 12.87 -6.67 -9.81
N PHE A 212 12.90 -6.21 -11.05
CA PHE A 212 11.78 -6.26 -11.99
C PHE A 212 12.24 -6.89 -13.30
N GLU A 213 11.60 -7.96 -13.72
CA GLU A 213 11.93 -8.69 -14.94
C GLU A 213 10.65 -9.26 -15.58
N ASN A 214 10.49 -9.08 -16.89
CA ASN A 214 9.35 -9.62 -17.64
C ASN A 214 7.98 -9.27 -17.04
N GLY A 215 7.79 -8.03 -16.58
CA GLY A 215 6.54 -7.57 -15.98
C GLY A 215 6.32 -8.04 -14.54
N LYS A 216 7.28 -8.71 -13.92
CA LYS A 216 7.19 -9.26 -12.56
C LYS A 216 8.17 -8.60 -11.60
N PHE A 217 7.68 -8.28 -10.40
CA PHE A 217 8.51 -7.95 -9.26
C PHE A 217 8.87 -9.21 -8.47
N TYR A 218 10.10 -9.25 -7.96
CA TYR A 218 10.59 -10.30 -7.08
C TYR A 218 10.76 -9.74 -5.68
N GLN A 219 10.31 -10.46 -4.67
CA GLN A 219 10.37 -10.01 -3.28
C GLN A 219 11.74 -9.43 -2.91
N ALA A 220 11.75 -8.21 -2.38
CA ALA A 220 12.95 -7.56 -1.87
C ALA A 220 13.26 -8.06 -0.46
N GLU A 221 14.55 -8.27 -0.17
CA GLU A 221 15.03 -8.50 1.18
C GLU A 221 15.03 -7.17 1.95
N MET A 222 14.57 -7.19 3.20
CA MET A 222 14.67 -6.06 4.10
C MET A 222 16.12 -5.88 4.57
N THR A 223 16.73 -4.76 4.21
CA THR A 223 18.11 -4.49 4.60
C THR A 223 18.22 -3.30 5.54
N SER A 224 19.32 -3.24 6.30
CA SER A 224 19.68 -2.04 7.07
C SER A 224 20.37 -0.97 6.22
N CYS A 225 20.70 -1.29 4.99
CA CYS A 225 21.34 -0.39 4.04
C CYS A 225 20.35 0.41 3.18
N GLY A 226 19.12 -0.10 3.00
CA GLY A 226 18.10 0.55 2.19
C GLY A 226 18.62 0.88 0.79
N LEU A 227 18.58 2.16 0.41
CA LEU A 227 19.05 2.64 -0.90
C LEU A 227 20.56 2.87 -0.99
N ASN A 228 21.33 2.57 0.04
CA ASN A 228 22.78 2.67 0.01
C ASN A 228 23.38 1.41 -0.65
N ASN A 229 23.91 1.47 -1.79
CA ASN A 229 24.47 0.37 -2.59
C ASN A 229 25.35 -0.63 -1.80
N GLY A 230 24.72 -1.48 -1.00
CA GLY A 230 25.34 -2.49 -0.15
C GLY A 230 25.54 -2.07 1.31
N PRO A 231 26.13 -2.94 2.13
CA PRO A 231 26.32 -2.72 3.55
C PRO A 231 27.12 -1.46 3.84
N LEU A 232 26.70 -0.71 4.88
CA LEU A 232 27.43 0.45 5.35
C LEU A 232 28.81 0.02 5.85
N LYS A 233 29.83 0.80 5.54
CA LYS A 233 31.18 0.58 6.09
C LYS A 233 31.13 0.70 7.60
N GLY A 234 31.86 -0.14 8.32
CA GLY A 234 31.92 -0.13 9.78
C GLY A 234 32.52 1.16 10.39
N HIS A 235 33.09 2.03 9.56
CA HIS A 235 33.67 3.31 9.94
C HIS A 235 33.20 4.40 8.98
N GLY A 236 32.90 5.57 9.52
CA GLY A 236 32.49 6.73 8.73
C GLY A 236 31.48 7.62 9.46
N LYS A 237 31.17 8.75 8.85
CA LYS A 237 30.06 9.61 9.28
C LYS A 237 28.84 9.26 8.46
N TYR A 238 27.77 8.90 9.13
CA TYR A 238 26.48 8.61 8.51
C TYR A 238 25.40 9.57 9.03
N PRO A 239 24.47 9.99 8.19
CA PRO A 239 23.32 10.76 8.65
C PRO A 239 22.50 9.96 9.66
N SER A 240 21.99 10.60 10.70
CA SER A 240 21.21 9.93 11.75
C SER A 240 19.94 9.26 11.25
N TYR A 241 19.39 9.71 10.13
CA TYR A 241 18.17 9.13 9.55
C TYR A 241 18.37 7.73 8.95
N ILE A 242 19.63 7.27 8.75
CA ILE A 242 19.90 5.90 8.31
C ILE A 242 20.01 4.90 9.48
N ALA A 243 20.00 5.39 10.72
CA ALA A 243 20.01 4.53 11.88
C ALA A 243 18.72 3.72 11.96
N CYS A 244 18.85 2.40 11.89
CA CYS A 244 17.74 1.50 12.13
C CYS A 244 17.64 1.21 13.63
N ASN A 245 16.54 1.58 14.25
CA ASN A 245 16.21 1.09 15.58
C ASN A 245 15.77 -0.38 15.45
N LEU A 246 16.68 -1.27 15.73
CA LEU A 246 16.42 -2.70 15.84
C LEU A 246 15.67 -3.03 17.12
#